data_0ecf682dfca82859536db54200ee876a
#
_entry.id   0ecf682dfca82859536db54200ee876a
#
_cell.length_a   1.000
_cell.length_b   1.000
_cell.length_c   1.000
_cell.angle_alpha   90.00
_cell.angle_beta   90.00
_cell.angle_gamma   90.00
#
_symmetry.space_group_name_H-M   'P 1'
#
loop_
_entity.id
_entity.type
_entity.pdbx_description
1 polymer ?
#
loop_
_entity_poly.entity_id
_entity_poly.type
_entity_poly.pdbx_seq_one_letter_code
_entity_poly.pdbx_strand_id
1 'polypeptide(L)'
;MASKRSRLLFDILSHYDLYGTEIDIMKELKKEKVWLVQNKKTKERYVLKRLSEDKTNFPILLHSKLYQERFHVPKIFQTKTDQYYIHRKGHYYYLMDYIVPSGMKPSFQQRIEGLARFHAHSLFADWIAPRPSSFLEPKDVLSAHRQKAAQLEEQAKAIDHGDALSHIMKQMAWIANQSYAWLEKSNLADFCRTAKERKAICHGDYNSNNLLLAKNREIMMIDFDRAYYGLPLDDFRFLLVSLMKNPKNDAVKRTRLLFALYFSICSLYTPYKSVYAADAMFPHVFYSETVGREKQKQVLHSPSSLDLLTRLAEQETKKFAFLSDFFKSEG
;
A
#
# COMPACT_ATOMS: atom_id res chain seq x y z
N MET A 1 -10.05 38.88 11.60
CA MET A 1 -10.69 37.91 12.52
C MET A 1 -10.32 36.49 12.08
N ALA A 2 -9.78 35.64 12.96
CA ALA A 2 -9.49 34.26 12.63
C ALA A 2 -10.79 33.52 12.30
N SER A 3 -10.80 32.72 11.22
CA SER A 3 -11.96 31.91 10.85
C SER A 3 -12.31 30.92 11.97
N LYS A 4 -13.57 30.43 12.03
CA LYS A 4 -13.97 29.37 12.99
C LYS A 4 -13.02 28.17 12.94
N ARG A 5 -12.48 27.89 11.75
CA ARG A 5 -11.53 26.80 11.49
C ARG A 5 -10.16 27.08 12.12
N SER A 6 -9.62 28.28 11.94
CA SER A 6 -8.35 28.66 12.57
C SER A 6 -8.41 28.55 14.08
N ARG A 7 -9.53 28.94 14.70
CA ARG A 7 -9.73 28.78 16.15
C ARG A 7 -9.68 27.33 16.61
N LEU A 8 -10.30 26.41 15.87
CA LEU A 8 -10.25 24.97 16.18
C LEU A 8 -8.82 24.42 16.11
N LEU A 9 -8.06 24.79 15.08
CA LEU A 9 -6.69 24.30 14.93
C LEU A 9 -5.77 24.84 16.03
N PHE A 10 -5.94 26.10 16.45
CA PHE A 10 -5.21 26.67 17.58
C PHE A 10 -5.60 26.03 18.91
N ASP A 11 -6.90 25.72 19.13
CA ASP A 11 -7.35 24.95 20.28
C ASP A 11 -6.66 23.59 20.36
N ILE A 12 -6.63 22.86 19.26
CA ILE A 12 -5.94 21.56 19.17
C ILE A 12 -4.44 21.69 19.47
N LEU A 13 -3.76 22.65 18.85
CA LEU A 13 -2.33 22.88 19.03
C LEU A 13 -1.94 23.30 20.44
N SER A 14 -2.86 23.94 21.20
CA SER A 14 -2.64 24.35 22.60
C SER A 14 -2.47 23.16 23.56
N HIS A 15 -2.91 21.97 23.16
CA HIS A 15 -2.73 20.73 23.92
C HIS A 15 -1.32 20.14 23.82
N TYR A 16 -0.48 20.62 22.90
CA TYR A 16 0.91 20.17 22.77
C TYR A 16 1.87 21.13 23.46
N ASP A 17 2.93 20.59 24.05
CA ASP A 17 4.00 21.40 24.63
C ASP A 17 5.00 21.83 23.56
N LEU A 18 4.58 22.76 22.73
CA LEU A 18 5.41 23.37 21.71
C LEU A 18 6.05 24.61 22.30
N TYR A 19 7.23 24.47 22.90
CA TYR A 19 7.96 25.54 23.62
C TYR A 19 7.63 26.95 23.16
N GLY A 20 6.92 27.74 24.02
CA GLY A 20 6.68 29.17 23.87
C GLY A 20 5.71 29.52 22.74
N THR A 21 4.54 29.10 22.82
CA THR A 21 3.18 29.56 22.41
C THR A 21 2.94 30.30 21.07
N GLU A 22 3.92 30.69 20.30
CA GLU A 22 3.67 31.31 18.99
C GLU A 22 3.77 30.34 17.85
N ILE A 23 2.63 29.73 17.49
CA ILE A 23 2.52 28.80 16.37
C ILE A 23 1.84 29.50 15.21
N ASP A 24 2.41 29.34 14.02
CA ASP A 24 1.79 29.70 12.75
C ASP A 24 1.32 28.47 11.99
N ILE A 25 0.12 28.55 11.44
CA ILE A 25 -0.35 27.63 10.44
C ILE A 25 0.14 28.14 9.08
N MET A 26 1.26 27.58 8.61
CA MET A 26 1.95 28.05 7.41
C MET A 26 1.19 27.77 6.14
N LYS A 27 0.66 26.55 6.02
CA LYS A 27 0.03 26.07 4.78
C LYS A 27 -0.87 24.88 5.05
N GLU A 28 -1.97 24.82 4.32
CA GLU A 28 -2.77 23.62 4.19
C GLU A 28 -2.17 22.73 3.08
N LEU A 29 -1.63 21.57 3.47
CA LEU A 29 -0.99 20.64 2.54
C LEU A 29 -2.00 19.74 1.83
N LYS A 30 -3.08 19.36 2.54
CA LYS A 30 -4.22 18.60 2.00
C LYS A 30 -5.49 19.19 2.59
N LYS A 31 -6.43 19.54 1.70
CA LYS A 31 -7.67 20.23 2.06
C LYS A 31 -8.34 19.59 3.27
N GLU A 32 -8.49 20.38 4.34
CA GLU A 32 -9.15 20.02 5.61
C GLU A 32 -8.56 18.82 6.37
N LYS A 33 -7.40 18.32 5.99
CA LYS A 33 -6.82 17.11 6.57
C LYS A 33 -5.39 17.27 7.09
N VAL A 34 -4.56 18.07 6.42
CA VAL A 34 -3.14 18.16 6.73
C VAL A 34 -2.65 19.59 6.66
N TRP A 35 -2.05 20.06 7.73
CA TRP A 35 -1.52 21.43 7.85
C TRP A 35 -0.05 21.42 8.23
N LEU A 36 0.74 22.24 7.56
CA LEU A 36 2.10 22.56 7.96
C LEU A 36 2.04 23.66 9.03
N VAL A 37 2.66 23.40 10.16
CA VAL A 37 2.69 24.27 11.33
C VAL A 37 4.14 24.61 11.63
N GLN A 38 4.40 25.84 12.07
CA GLN A 38 5.73 26.28 12.46
C GLN A 38 5.72 26.97 13.83
N ASN A 39 6.67 26.63 14.68
CA ASN A 39 6.98 27.41 15.87
C ASN A 39 7.71 28.68 15.43
N LYS A 40 7.17 29.85 15.76
CA LYS A 40 7.73 31.15 15.34
C LYS A 40 9.11 31.42 15.96
N LYS A 41 9.34 30.94 17.16
CA LYS A 41 10.57 31.18 17.93
C LYS A 41 11.68 30.22 17.47
N THR A 42 11.43 28.90 17.49
CA THR A 42 12.44 27.89 17.16
C THR A 42 12.59 27.64 15.68
N LYS A 43 11.60 28.08 14.84
CA LYS A 43 11.48 27.80 13.41
C LYS A 43 11.30 26.32 13.08
N GLU A 44 11.11 25.49 14.07
CA GLU A 44 10.78 24.06 13.88
C GLU A 44 9.44 23.91 13.21
N ARG A 45 9.33 22.89 12.36
CA ARG A 45 8.15 22.62 11.54
C ARG A 45 7.55 21.29 11.93
N TYR A 46 6.22 21.28 11.94
CA TYR A 46 5.42 20.11 12.28
C TYR A 46 4.31 19.92 11.26
N VAL A 47 3.74 18.74 11.24
CA VAL A 47 2.53 18.43 10.48
C VAL A 47 1.41 18.11 11.46
N LEU A 48 0.35 18.92 11.45
CA LEU A 48 -0.90 18.59 12.11
C LEU A 48 -1.76 17.83 11.11
N LYS A 49 -2.21 16.62 11.50
CA LYS A 49 -3.04 15.78 10.64
C LYS A 49 -4.35 15.42 11.33
N ARG A 50 -5.44 15.40 10.53
CA ARG A 50 -6.77 14.96 10.93
C ARG A 50 -7.09 13.63 10.24
N LEU A 51 -7.49 12.62 11.01
CA LEU A 51 -8.05 11.39 10.44
C LEU A 51 -9.49 11.62 9.97
N SER A 52 -9.95 10.81 9.03
CA SER A 52 -11.35 10.79 8.60
C SER A 52 -12.25 10.29 9.73
N GLU A 53 -13.54 10.69 9.73
CA GLU A 53 -14.53 10.36 10.77
C GLU A 53 -14.75 8.87 10.97
N ASP A 54 -14.64 8.10 9.89
CA ASP A 54 -14.80 6.64 9.86
C ASP A 54 -13.59 5.87 10.41
N LYS A 55 -12.54 6.57 10.84
CA LYS A 55 -11.29 5.95 11.31
C LYS A 55 -11.23 5.85 12.84
N THR A 56 -10.61 4.79 13.30
CA THR A 56 -10.22 4.61 14.69
C THR A 56 -8.89 5.33 14.97
N ASN A 57 -8.44 5.33 16.22
CA ASN A 57 -7.10 5.84 16.59
C ASN A 57 -5.96 4.84 16.26
N PHE A 58 -6.28 3.65 15.76
CA PHE A 58 -5.29 2.59 15.44
C PHE A 58 -4.11 3.09 14.56
N PRO A 59 -4.33 3.85 13.47
CA PRO A 59 -3.22 4.34 12.65
C PRO A 59 -2.24 5.22 13.42
N ILE A 60 -2.73 6.02 14.39
CA ILE A 60 -1.90 6.90 15.20
C ILE A 60 -1.08 6.08 16.20
N LEU A 61 -1.72 5.11 16.87
CA LEU A 61 -1.06 4.22 17.82
C LEU A 61 -0.01 3.34 17.11
N LEU A 62 -0.34 2.79 15.94
CA LEU A 62 0.62 2.07 15.10
C LEU A 62 1.83 2.95 14.76
N HIS A 63 1.59 4.15 14.26
CA HIS A 63 2.67 5.06 13.86
C HIS A 63 3.55 5.43 15.07
N SER A 64 2.95 5.77 16.23
CA SER A 64 3.71 6.12 17.45
C SER A 64 4.58 4.96 17.92
N LYS A 65 4.07 3.75 17.86
CA LYS A 65 4.81 2.56 18.29
C LYS A 65 5.95 2.22 17.29
N LEU A 66 5.70 2.27 16.00
CA LEU A 66 6.75 2.12 15.00
C LEU A 66 7.90 3.08 15.26
N TYR A 67 7.61 4.33 15.65
CA TYR A 67 8.64 5.28 16.03
C TYR A 67 9.38 4.85 17.31
N GLN A 68 8.67 4.39 18.34
CA GLN A 68 9.29 3.89 19.58
C GLN A 68 10.23 2.71 19.33
N GLU A 69 9.84 1.82 18.41
CA GLU A 69 10.65 0.67 17.96
C GLU A 69 11.76 1.06 16.96
N ARG A 70 12.01 2.36 16.78
CA ARG A 70 13.04 2.91 15.88
C ARG A 70 12.83 2.54 14.40
N PHE A 71 11.61 2.27 14.00
CA PHE A 71 11.29 2.19 12.59
C PHE A 71 11.30 3.61 11.97
N HIS A 72 11.66 3.71 10.71
CA HIS A 72 11.81 5.00 10.02
C HIS A 72 10.47 5.63 9.66
N VAL A 73 9.85 6.25 10.64
CA VAL A 73 8.62 7.06 10.56
C VAL A 73 8.83 8.40 11.27
N PRO A 74 8.10 9.47 10.91
CA PRO A 74 8.14 10.72 11.67
C PRO A 74 7.73 10.50 13.12
N LYS A 75 8.35 11.22 14.04
CA LYS A 75 7.91 11.22 15.44
C LYS A 75 6.49 11.76 15.54
N ILE A 76 5.62 11.09 16.31
CA ILE A 76 4.35 11.66 16.78
C ILE A 76 4.57 12.26 18.18
N PHE A 77 4.11 13.48 18.37
CA PHE A 77 4.22 14.19 19.65
C PHE A 77 3.08 13.80 20.57
N GLN A 78 3.40 13.62 21.83
CA GLN A 78 2.40 13.50 22.88
C GLN A 78 1.83 14.87 23.25
N THR A 79 0.57 14.88 23.66
CA THR A 79 -0.08 16.02 24.28
C THR A 79 0.44 16.23 25.71
N LYS A 80 0.09 17.34 26.34
CA LYS A 80 0.36 17.61 27.76
C LYS A 80 -0.24 16.60 28.74
N THR A 81 -1.15 15.74 28.25
CA THR A 81 -1.78 14.65 29.00
C THR A 81 -1.31 13.28 28.52
N ASP A 82 -0.12 13.20 27.93
CA ASP A 82 0.54 11.98 27.45
C ASP A 82 -0.25 11.16 26.42
N GLN A 83 -1.18 11.81 25.71
CA GLN A 83 -1.93 11.19 24.61
C GLN A 83 -1.27 11.51 23.28
N TYR A 84 -1.32 10.58 22.30
CA TYR A 84 -0.79 10.79 20.94
C TYR A 84 -1.76 11.51 20.01
N TYR A 85 -2.97 11.84 20.47
CA TYR A 85 -4.00 12.48 19.66
C TYR A 85 -4.96 13.31 20.49
N ILE A 86 -5.67 14.19 19.82
CA ILE A 86 -6.80 14.95 20.37
C ILE A 86 -8.06 14.48 19.63
N HIS A 87 -9.10 14.12 20.36
CA HIS A 87 -10.41 13.84 19.78
C HIS A 87 -11.29 15.08 19.89
N ARG A 88 -11.69 15.65 18.74
CA ARG A 88 -12.55 16.84 18.68
C ARG A 88 -13.51 16.74 17.51
N LYS A 89 -14.79 17.02 17.76
CA LYS A 89 -15.87 17.03 16.75
C LYS A 89 -15.91 15.76 15.89
N GLY A 90 -15.79 14.59 16.52
CA GLY A 90 -15.81 13.30 15.83
C GLY A 90 -14.51 12.92 15.12
N HIS A 91 -13.47 13.76 15.15
CA HIS A 91 -12.21 13.50 14.46
C HIS A 91 -11.04 13.32 15.43
N TYR A 92 -10.05 12.54 15.02
CA TYR A 92 -8.77 12.43 15.68
C TYR A 92 -7.75 13.34 15.01
N TYR A 93 -7.05 14.15 15.79
CA TYR A 93 -5.98 15.04 15.36
C TYR A 93 -4.69 14.63 16.05
N TYR A 94 -3.59 14.63 15.31
CA TYR A 94 -2.27 14.36 15.87
C TYR A 94 -1.20 15.21 15.22
N LEU A 95 -0.13 15.46 15.98
CA LEU A 95 1.00 16.27 15.58
C LEU A 95 2.20 15.36 15.35
N MET A 96 2.92 15.56 14.24
CA MET A 96 4.13 14.82 13.92
C MET A 96 5.21 15.73 13.36
N ASP A 97 6.46 15.25 13.34
CA ASP A 97 7.58 15.93 12.72
C ASP A 97 7.30 16.20 11.24
N TYR A 98 7.74 17.39 10.78
CA TYR A 98 7.82 17.67 9.36
C TYR A 98 9.14 17.16 8.80
N ILE A 99 9.09 16.13 7.98
CA ILE A 99 10.25 15.62 7.27
C ILE A 99 10.52 16.50 6.05
N VAL A 100 11.71 17.10 6.00
CA VAL A 100 12.15 17.86 4.82
C VAL A 100 12.54 16.87 3.72
N PRO A 101 11.76 16.76 2.64
CA PRO A 101 12.07 15.82 1.58
C PRO A 101 13.33 16.27 0.84
N SER A 102 14.11 15.30 0.34
CA SER A 102 15.28 15.57 -0.50
C SER A 102 14.94 16.11 -1.89
N GLY A 103 13.66 16.09 -2.27
CA GLY A 103 13.20 16.38 -3.63
C GLY A 103 13.27 15.17 -4.58
N MET A 104 13.92 14.09 -4.17
CA MET A 104 14.01 12.85 -4.94
C MET A 104 12.97 11.82 -4.45
N LYS A 105 12.54 10.95 -5.36
CA LYS A 105 11.70 9.80 -5.00
C LYS A 105 12.57 8.59 -4.66
N PRO A 106 12.14 7.72 -3.72
CA PRO A 106 12.82 6.48 -3.45
C PRO A 106 12.96 5.61 -4.71
N SER A 107 14.14 5.01 -4.88
CA SER A 107 14.37 4.04 -5.95
C SER A 107 13.47 2.81 -5.81
N PHE A 108 13.40 2.02 -6.86
CA PHE A 108 12.67 0.77 -6.86
C PHE A 108 13.13 -0.17 -5.73
N GLN A 109 14.44 -0.40 -5.64
CA GLN A 109 15.04 -1.23 -4.62
C GLN A 109 14.70 -0.75 -3.20
N GLN A 110 14.87 0.53 -2.93
CA GLN A 110 14.54 1.14 -1.65
C GLN A 110 13.07 0.95 -1.25
N ARG A 111 12.16 0.97 -2.24
CA ARG A 111 10.74 0.71 -1.98
C ARG A 111 10.48 -0.74 -1.58
N ILE A 112 11.16 -1.71 -2.19
CA ILE A 112 11.05 -3.13 -1.80
C ILE A 112 11.60 -3.32 -0.39
N GLU A 113 12.79 -2.79 -0.12
CA GLU A 113 13.43 -2.89 1.20
C GLU A 113 12.57 -2.26 2.30
N GLY A 114 11.97 -1.09 2.02
CA GLY A 114 11.07 -0.42 2.95
C GLY A 114 9.85 -1.26 3.31
N LEU A 115 9.20 -1.90 2.32
CA LEU A 115 8.06 -2.77 2.55
C LEU A 115 8.45 -4.03 3.33
N ALA A 116 9.52 -4.68 2.91
CA ALA A 116 9.98 -5.90 3.55
C ALA A 116 10.36 -5.67 5.02
N ARG A 117 11.06 -4.57 5.32
CA ARG A 117 11.37 -4.16 6.70
C ARG A 117 10.11 -3.83 7.49
N PHE A 118 9.13 -3.14 6.88
CA PHE A 118 7.87 -2.85 7.55
C PHE A 118 7.14 -4.14 7.94
N HIS A 119 6.98 -5.09 7.02
CA HIS A 119 6.33 -6.35 7.34
C HIS A 119 7.11 -7.19 8.34
N ALA A 120 8.43 -7.24 8.27
CA ALA A 120 9.26 -7.93 9.25
C ALA A 120 9.14 -7.29 10.65
N HIS A 121 9.08 -5.96 10.72
CA HIS A 121 9.02 -5.22 11.97
C HIS A 121 7.63 -5.24 12.61
N SER A 122 6.58 -5.19 11.80
CA SER A 122 5.19 -5.14 12.27
C SER A 122 4.64 -6.47 12.82
N LEU A 123 5.44 -7.54 12.81
CA LEU A 123 5.08 -8.84 13.36
C LEU A 123 5.04 -8.88 14.91
N PHE A 124 5.54 -7.86 15.57
CA PHE A 124 5.57 -7.73 17.04
C PHE A 124 4.41 -6.88 17.58
N ALA A 125 3.28 -6.90 16.88
CA ALA A 125 2.17 -5.99 17.13
C ALA A 125 1.17 -6.42 18.22
N ASP A 126 1.56 -7.28 19.17
CA ASP A 126 0.71 -7.71 20.29
C ASP A 126 0.22 -6.57 21.19
N TRP A 127 0.82 -5.43 21.07
CA TRP A 127 0.68 -4.24 21.90
C TRP A 127 -0.24 -3.15 21.31
N ILE A 128 -0.75 -3.30 20.08
CA ILE A 128 -1.64 -2.29 19.48
C ILE A 128 -3.10 -2.67 19.77
N ALA A 129 -3.91 -1.65 20.13
CA ALA A 129 -5.32 -1.83 20.39
C ALA A 129 -6.02 -2.57 19.23
N PRO A 130 -6.97 -3.47 19.52
CA PRO A 130 -7.63 -4.23 18.47
C PRO A 130 -8.35 -3.31 17.51
N ARG A 131 -8.02 -3.44 16.23
CA ARG A 131 -8.84 -2.98 15.12
C ARG A 131 -9.64 -4.18 14.62
N PRO A 132 -10.86 -3.98 14.08
CA PRO A 132 -11.52 -5.03 13.33
C PRO A 132 -10.54 -5.63 12.34
N SER A 133 -10.22 -6.91 12.48
CA SER A 133 -9.26 -7.59 11.62
C SER A 133 -9.88 -7.78 10.24
N SER A 134 -9.11 -7.50 9.21
CA SER A 134 -9.44 -7.82 7.83
C SER A 134 -8.75 -9.11 7.39
N PHE A 135 -8.44 -10.02 8.33
CA PHE A 135 -7.90 -11.32 7.99
C PHE A 135 -8.95 -12.11 7.23
N LEU A 136 -8.66 -12.30 5.95
CA LEU A 136 -9.47 -13.14 5.09
C LEU A 136 -9.16 -14.61 5.40
N GLU A 137 -10.20 -15.42 5.45
CA GLU A 137 -10.04 -16.87 5.43
C GLU A 137 -9.58 -17.31 4.03
N PRO A 138 -8.87 -18.45 3.90
CA PRO A 138 -8.36 -18.93 2.60
C PRO A 138 -9.43 -18.98 1.52
N LYS A 139 -10.67 -19.41 1.89
CA LYS A 139 -11.81 -19.44 0.96
C LYS A 139 -12.19 -18.06 0.40
N ASP A 140 -12.05 -17.00 1.21
CA ASP A 140 -12.40 -15.64 0.80
C ASP A 140 -11.35 -15.09 -0.17
N VAL A 141 -10.06 -15.40 0.06
CA VAL A 141 -8.96 -15.06 -0.85
C VAL A 141 -9.15 -15.75 -2.19
N LEU A 142 -9.44 -17.06 -2.18
CA LEU A 142 -9.70 -17.86 -3.38
C LEU A 142 -10.95 -17.37 -4.12
N SER A 143 -12.03 -17.08 -3.39
CA SER A 143 -13.27 -16.57 -3.97
C SER A 143 -13.07 -15.23 -4.67
N ALA A 144 -12.36 -14.29 -4.03
CA ALA A 144 -12.05 -12.99 -4.64
C ALA A 144 -11.16 -13.13 -5.89
N HIS A 145 -10.21 -14.07 -5.88
CA HIS A 145 -9.36 -14.35 -7.02
C HIS A 145 -10.15 -14.95 -8.19
N ARG A 146 -10.99 -15.95 -7.90
CA ARG A 146 -11.89 -16.58 -8.87
C ARG A 146 -12.87 -15.59 -9.49
N GLN A 147 -13.44 -14.71 -8.68
CA GLN A 147 -14.36 -13.67 -9.17
C GLN A 147 -13.67 -12.75 -10.18
N LYS A 148 -12.44 -12.30 -9.91
CA LYS A 148 -11.68 -11.47 -10.85
C LYS A 148 -11.34 -12.22 -12.14
N ALA A 149 -11.00 -13.49 -12.07
CA ALA A 149 -10.76 -14.32 -13.26
C ALA A 149 -12.03 -14.46 -14.11
N ALA A 150 -13.18 -14.73 -13.48
CA ALA A 150 -14.47 -14.81 -14.15
C ALA A 150 -14.87 -13.49 -14.84
N GLN A 151 -14.57 -12.34 -14.22
CA GLN A 151 -14.81 -11.03 -14.84
C GLN A 151 -13.97 -10.80 -16.09
N LEU A 152 -12.70 -11.25 -16.12
CA LEU A 152 -11.88 -11.20 -17.33
C LEU A 152 -12.43 -12.13 -18.43
N GLU A 153 -12.92 -13.32 -18.07
CA GLU A 153 -13.55 -14.25 -19.03
C GLU A 153 -14.83 -13.67 -19.62
N GLU A 154 -15.68 -13.06 -18.80
CA GLU A 154 -16.91 -12.43 -19.23
C GLU A 154 -16.62 -11.30 -20.23
N GLN A 155 -15.65 -10.45 -19.92
CA GLN A 155 -15.23 -9.40 -20.86
C GLN A 155 -14.62 -9.97 -22.15
N ALA A 156 -13.82 -11.05 -22.06
CA ALA A 156 -13.27 -11.68 -23.23
C ALA A 156 -14.34 -12.28 -24.18
N LYS A 157 -15.48 -12.75 -23.62
CA LYS A 157 -16.62 -13.24 -24.38
C LYS A 157 -17.46 -12.11 -25.01
N ALA A 158 -17.47 -10.95 -24.39
CA ALA A 158 -18.25 -9.79 -24.86
C ALA A 158 -17.59 -9.04 -26.04
N ILE A 159 -16.34 -9.34 -26.37
CA ILE A 159 -15.59 -8.72 -27.48
C ILE A 159 -15.71 -9.60 -28.72
N ASP A 160 -15.94 -8.99 -29.88
CA ASP A 160 -16.14 -9.70 -31.15
C ASP A 160 -14.98 -10.65 -31.51
N HIS A 161 -15.35 -11.83 -32.03
CA HIS A 161 -14.38 -12.85 -32.45
C HIS A 161 -13.60 -12.36 -33.69
N GLY A 162 -12.30 -12.14 -33.53
CA GLY A 162 -11.40 -11.71 -34.62
C GLY A 162 -10.69 -10.40 -34.35
N ASP A 163 -11.09 -9.66 -33.35
CA ASP A 163 -10.38 -8.45 -32.89
C ASP A 163 -9.09 -8.83 -32.13
N ALA A 164 -8.02 -8.10 -32.33
CA ALA A 164 -6.77 -8.23 -31.59
C ALA A 164 -6.97 -8.14 -30.07
N LEU A 165 -7.92 -7.29 -29.63
CA LEU A 165 -8.29 -7.15 -28.22
C LEU A 165 -8.93 -8.45 -27.68
N SER A 166 -9.73 -9.18 -28.48
CA SER A 166 -10.31 -10.47 -28.08
C SER A 166 -9.24 -11.50 -27.74
N HIS A 167 -8.19 -11.57 -28.55
CA HIS A 167 -7.05 -12.48 -28.30
C HIS A 167 -6.33 -12.14 -27.00
N ILE A 168 -6.02 -10.87 -26.79
CA ILE A 168 -5.37 -10.38 -25.58
C ILE A 168 -6.22 -10.69 -24.33
N MET A 169 -7.52 -10.41 -24.38
CA MET A 169 -8.43 -10.66 -23.27
C MET A 169 -8.53 -12.14 -22.91
N LYS A 170 -8.64 -13.04 -23.93
CA LYS A 170 -8.64 -14.49 -23.73
C LYS A 170 -7.34 -14.99 -23.09
N GLN A 171 -6.20 -14.47 -23.53
CA GLN A 171 -4.90 -14.81 -22.96
C GLN A 171 -4.82 -14.37 -21.48
N MET A 172 -5.27 -13.16 -21.16
CA MET A 172 -5.24 -12.67 -19.79
C MET A 172 -6.22 -13.41 -18.88
N ALA A 173 -7.39 -13.78 -19.37
CA ALA A 173 -8.33 -14.62 -18.66
C ALA A 173 -7.76 -16.02 -18.38
N TRP A 174 -7.08 -16.62 -19.36
CA TRP A 174 -6.38 -17.89 -19.17
C TRP A 174 -5.28 -17.77 -18.08
N ILE A 175 -4.44 -16.74 -18.12
CA ILE A 175 -3.41 -16.49 -17.10
C ILE A 175 -4.06 -16.34 -15.72
N ALA A 176 -5.18 -15.61 -15.61
CA ALA A 176 -5.89 -15.42 -14.34
C ALA A 176 -6.40 -16.75 -13.76
N ASN A 177 -6.92 -17.64 -14.60
CA ASN A 177 -7.37 -18.98 -14.17
C ASN A 177 -6.18 -19.87 -13.76
N GLN A 178 -5.05 -19.80 -14.48
CA GLN A 178 -3.84 -20.50 -14.06
C GLN A 178 -3.37 -20.01 -12.69
N SER A 179 -3.32 -18.70 -12.48
CA SER A 179 -2.98 -18.07 -11.19
C SER A 179 -3.89 -18.58 -10.06
N TYR A 180 -5.22 -18.65 -10.29
CA TYR A 180 -6.16 -19.22 -9.34
C TYR A 180 -5.82 -20.68 -9.00
N ALA A 181 -5.61 -21.53 -10.01
CA ALA A 181 -5.30 -22.95 -9.82
C ALA A 181 -3.99 -23.17 -9.04
N TRP A 182 -3.00 -22.30 -9.24
CA TRP A 182 -1.75 -22.34 -8.48
C TRP A 182 -1.93 -21.85 -7.05
N LEU A 183 -2.74 -20.80 -6.85
CA LEU A 183 -3.04 -20.29 -5.51
C LEU A 183 -3.79 -21.33 -4.66
N GLU A 184 -4.72 -22.08 -5.27
CA GLU A 184 -5.47 -23.16 -4.63
C GLU A 184 -4.55 -24.31 -4.17
N LYS A 185 -3.50 -24.60 -4.95
CA LYS A 185 -2.50 -25.65 -4.65
C LYS A 185 -1.40 -25.19 -3.70
N SER A 186 -1.31 -23.88 -3.41
CA SER A 186 -0.26 -23.32 -2.57
C SER A 186 -0.56 -23.46 -1.08
N ASN A 187 0.42 -23.15 -0.22
CA ASN A 187 0.26 -23.17 1.24
C ASN A 187 -0.57 -21.97 1.75
N LEU A 188 -1.64 -21.58 1.02
CA LEU A 188 -2.46 -20.41 1.35
C LEU A 188 -3.10 -20.49 2.72
N ALA A 189 -3.59 -21.69 3.13
CA ALA A 189 -4.24 -21.88 4.42
C ALA A 189 -3.28 -21.62 5.59
N ASP A 190 -2.06 -22.14 5.47
CA ASP A 190 -1.01 -21.96 6.46
C ASP A 190 -0.51 -20.51 6.50
N PHE A 191 -0.39 -19.87 5.33
CA PHE A 191 -0.06 -18.44 5.24
C PHE A 191 -1.10 -17.55 5.94
N CYS A 192 -2.40 -17.77 5.67
CA CYS A 192 -3.48 -17.02 6.34
C CYS A 192 -3.46 -17.22 7.84
N ARG A 193 -3.26 -18.46 8.31
CA ARG A 193 -3.14 -18.80 9.72
C ARG A 193 -1.95 -18.08 10.35
N THR A 194 -0.76 -18.15 9.75
CA THR A 194 0.45 -17.51 10.26
C THR A 194 0.29 -15.99 10.32
N ALA A 195 -0.25 -15.37 9.28
CA ALA A 195 -0.50 -13.93 9.27
C ALA A 195 -1.45 -13.49 10.39
N LYS A 196 -2.50 -14.28 10.66
CA LYS A 196 -3.49 -14.04 11.71
C LYS A 196 -2.87 -14.22 13.11
N GLU A 197 -2.16 -15.31 13.36
CA GLU A 197 -1.48 -15.59 14.63
C GLU A 197 -0.42 -14.52 14.95
N ARG A 198 0.31 -14.06 13.94
CA ARG A 198 1.31 -13.01 14.08
C ARG A 198 0.73 -11.59 14.07
N LYS A 199 -0.58 -11.45 13.94
CA LYS A 199 -1.26 -10.13 13.82
C LYS A 199 -0.59 -9.24 12.79
N ALA A 200 -0.27 -9.81 11.62
CA ALA A 200 0.41 -9.12 10.54
C ALA A 200 -0.32 -7.84 10.15
N ILE A 201 0.43 -6.78 9.89
CA ILE A 201 -0.10 -5.45 9.58
C ILE A 201 0.25 -5.10 8.14
N CYS A 202 -0.76 -4.59 7.43
CA CYS A 202 -0.62 -3.96 6.13
C CYS A 202 -0.62 -2.44 6.28
N HIS A 203 0.17 -1.76 5.47
CA HIS A 203 0.11 -0.30 5.34
C HIS A 203 -1.20 0.15 4.67
N GLY A 204 -1.69 -0.65 3.71
CA GLY A 204 -2.96 -0.45 3.01
C GLY A 204 -2.97 0.66 1.96
N ASP A 205 -1.87 1.43 1.83
CA ASP A 205 -1.67 2.44 0.79
C ASP A 205 -0.17 2.64 0.49
N TYR A 206 0.56 1.51 0.33
CA TYR A 206 2.01 1.52 0.13
C TYR A 206 2.40 1.99 -1.28
N ASN A 207 2.50 3.28 -1.46
CA ASN A 207 2.88 3.91 -2.73
C ASN A 207 4.03 4.92 -2.57
N SER A 208 4.61 5.35 -3.70
CA SER A 208 5.77 6.25 -3.70
C SER A 208 5.51 7.65 -3.10
N ASN A 209 4.26 8.06 -2.92
CA ASN A 209 3.94 9.35 -2.31
C ASN A 209 3.92 9.26 -0.78
N ASN A 210 3.75 8.03 -0.25
CA ASN A 210 3.77 7.74 1.17
C ASN A 210 5.17 7.30 1.67
N LEU A 211 6.18 7.45 0.81
CA LEU A 211 7.59 7.21 1.12
C LEU A 211 8.38 8.48 0.84
N LEU A 212 8.85 9.13 1.90
CA LEU A 212 9.67 10.32 1.80
C LEU A 212 11.16 9.94 1.87
N LEU A 213 11.94 10.35 0.89
CA LEU A 213 13.38 10.28 0.98
C LEU A 213 13.87 11.54 1.72
N ALA A 214 14.34 11.38 2.94
CA ALA A 214 14.90 12.47 3.74
C ALA A 214 16.26 12.93 3.19
N LYS A 215 16.76 14.08 3.65
CA LYS A 215 18.05 14.61 3.19
C LYS A 215 19.25 13.69 3.47
N ASN A 216 19.19 12.92 4.56
CA ASN A 216 20.19 11.88 4.89
C ASN A 216 20.04 10.59 4.07
N ARG A 217 19.17 10.57 3.05
CA ARG A 217 18.82 9.43 2.18
C ARG A 217 18.09 8.29 2.87
N GLU A 218 17.60 8.48 4.08
CA GLU A 218 16.71 7.51 4.72
C GLU A 218 15.30 7.63 4.19
N ILE A 219 14.63 6.48 4.06
CA ILE A 219 13.22 6.46 3.69
C ILE A 219 12.39 6.54 4.95
N MET A 220 11.55 7.56 5.01
CA MET A 220 10.53 7.74 6.04
C MET A 220 9.17 7.31 5.49
N MET A 221 8.54 6.34 6.13
CA MET A 221 7.18 5.90 5.79
C MET A 221 6.15 6.78 6.47
N ILE A 222 5.12 7.19 5.74
CA ILE A 222 4.07 8.10 6.23
C ILE A 222 2.70 7.60 5.78
N ASP A 223 1.64 8.20 6.36
CA ASP A 223 0.23 8.03 5.96
C ASP A 223 -0.33 6.62 6.22
N PHE A 224 -0.34 6.22 7.50
CA PHE A 224 -0.90 4.95 7.98
C PHE A 224 -2.42 4.93 8.07
N ASP A 225 -3.13 5.92 7.52
CA ASP A 225 -4.61 6.05 7.65
C ASP A 225 -5.37 4.83 7.19
N ARG A 226 -4.79 4.04 6.29
CA ARG A 226 -5.35 2.80 5.76
C ARG A 226 -4.75 1.54 6.33
N ALA A 227 -3.85 1.66 7.31
CA ALA A 227 -3.23 0.50 7.92
C ALA A 227 -4.27 -0.39 8.63
N TYR A 228 -4.07 -1.69 8.56
CA TYR A 228 -4.99 -2.69 9.12
C TYR A 228 -4.25 -4.00 9.39
N TYR A 229 -4.84 -4.84 10.25
CA TYR A 229 -4.42 -6.23 10.38
C TYR A 229 -4.89 -7.02 9.16
N GLY A 230 -3.98 -7.61 8.41
CA GLY A 230 -4.31 -8.30 7.17
C GLY A 230 -3.16 -9.12 6.60
N LEU A 231 -3.36 -9.60 5.37
CA LEU A 231 -2.35 -10.40 4.69
C LEU A 231 -1.29 -9.48 4.06
N PRO A 232 0.01 -9.61 4.41
CA PRO A 232 1.09 -8.82 3.80
C PRO A 232 1.16 -8.92 2.27
N LEU A 233 0.51 -9.93 1.72
CA LEU A 233 0.30 -10.13 0.29
C LEU A 233 -0.40 -8.93 -0.37
N ASP A 234 -1.28 -8.22 0.35
CA ASP A 234 -2.01 -7.08 -0.19
C ASP A 234 -1.09 -5.90 -0.51
N ASP A 235 -0.20 -5.55 0.41
CA ASP A 235 0.80 -4.49 0.17
C ASP A 235 1.85 -4.94 -0.87
N PHE A 236 2.25 -6.21 -0.86
CA PHE A 236 3.16 -6.77 -1.86
C PHE A 236 2.56 -6.66 -3.26
N ARG A 237 1.30 -7.05 -3.43
CA ARG A 237 0.54 -6.90 -4.68
C ARG A 237 0.46 -5.44 -5.10
N PHE A 238 0.16 -4.54 -4.15
CA PHE A 238 0.09 -3.10 -4.42
C PHE A 238 1.42 -2.56 -4.95
N LEU A 239 2.53 -2.97 -4.33
CA LEU A 239 3.87 -2.63 -4.80
C LEU A 239 4.12 -3.19 -6.20
N LEU A 240 3.87 -4.48 -6.44
CA LEU A 240 4.03 -5.13 -7.75
C LEU A 240 3.27 -4.36 -8.84
N VAL A 241 1.97 -4.08 -8.63
CA VAL A 241 1.14 -3.32 -9.56
C VAL A 241 1.76 -1.95 -9.87
N SER A 242 2.20 -1.23 -8.83
CA SER A 242 2.80 0.09 -9.00
C SER A 242 4.10 0.08 -9.82
N LEU A 243 4.81 -1.04 -9.81
CA LEU A 243 6.06 -1.22 -10.55
C LEU A 243 5.83 -1.57 -12.02
N MET A 244 4.74 -2.27 -12.29
CA MET A 244 4.39 -2.74 -13.63
C MET A 244 3.54 -1.77 -14.44
N LYS A 245 2.95 -0.73 -13.82
CA LYS A 245 2.14 0.27 -14.51
C LYS A 245 2.84 0.98 -15.68
N ASN A 246 4.17 1.07 -15.66
CA ASN A 246 4.91 1.59 -16.80
C ASN A 246 5.33 0.42 -17.71
N PRO A 247 4.74 0.26 -18.90
CA PRO A 247 5.02 -0.84 -19.81
C PRO A 247 6.44 -0.85 -20.39
N LYS A 248 7.20 0.24 -20.21
CA LYS A 248 8.63 0.31 -20.58
C LYS A 248 9.54 -0.42 -19.60
N ASN A 249 9.01 -0.83 -18.45
CA ASN A 249 9.78 -1.55 -17.46
C ASN A 249 9.89 -3.03 -17.81
N ASP A 250 11.04 -3.63 -17.51
CA ASP A 250 11.23 -5.08 -17.59
C ASP A 250 10.51 -5.77 -16.41
N ALA A 251 9.37 -6.39 -16.70
CA ALA A 251 8.54 -7.06 -15.71
C ALA A 251 9.28 -8.22 -15.02
N VAL A 252 10.04 -9.01 -15.77
CA VAL A 252 10.79 -10.18 -15.24
C VAL A 252 11.86 -9.70 -14.28
N LYS A 253 12.70 -8.74 -14.71
CA LYS A 253 13.76 -8.17 -13.87
C LYS A 253 13.21 -7.58 -12.57
N ARG A 254 12.09 -6.86 -12.65
CA ARG A 254 11.46 -6.22 -11.49
C ARG A 254 10.81 -7.23 -10.56
N THR A 255 10.12 -8.21 -11.08
CA THR A 255 9.52 -9.30 -10.28
C THR A 255 10.62 -10.10 -9.58
N ARG A 256 11.68 -10.48 -10.30
CA ARG A 256 12.84 -11.18 -9.71
C ARG A 256 13.46 -10.39 -8.55
N LEU A 257 13.70 -9.10 -8.77
CA LEU A 257 14.28 -8.24 -7.73
C LEU A 257 13.34 -8.08 -6.53
N LEU A 258 12.03 -7.93 -6.77
CA LEU A 258 11.02 -7.85 -5.72
C LEU A 258 11.04 -9.11 -4.84
N PHE A 259 11.00 -10.30 -5.45
CA PHE A 259 11.03 -11.56 -4.72
C PHE A 259 12.34 -11.73 -3.95
N ALA A 260 13.49 -11.54 -4.62
CA ALA A 260 14.79 -11.72 -4.00
C ALA A 260 14.98 -10.82 -2.76
N LEU A 261 14.72 -9.53 -2.88
CA LEU A 261 14.92 -8.58 -1.79
C LEU A 261 13.87 -8.72 -0.68
N TYR A 262 12.60 -8.90 -1.06
CA TYR A 262 11.53 -8.99 -0.06
C TYR A 262 11.77 -10.18 0.88
N PHE A 263 12.00 -11.37 0.35
CA PHE A 263 12.18 -12.57 1.15
C PHE A 263 13.56 -12.67 1.82
N SER A 264 14.59 -11.98 1.32
CA SER A 264 15.87 -11.88 2.03
C SER A 264 15.76 -11.07 3.33
N ILE A 265 14.84 -10.10 3.38
CA ILE A 265 14.64 -9.22 4.54
C ILE A 265 13.51 -9.76 5.44
N CYS A 266 12.37 -10.14 4.84
CA CYS A 266 11.20 -10.66 5.56
C CYS A 266 11.17 -12.20 5.50
N SER A 267 12.14 -12.83 6.16
CA SER A 267 12.37 -14.28 6.09
C SER A 267 11.21 -15.13 6.63
N LEU A 268 10.38 -14.58 7.53
CA LEU A 268 9.19 -15.29 8.04
C LEU A 268 8.27 -15.77 6.93
N TYR A 269 8.14 -15.00 5.84
CA TYR A 269 7.26 -15.34 4.73
C TYR A 269 7.95 -16.15 3.62
N THR A 270 9.23 -16.52 3.81
CA THR A 270 9.96 -17.37 2.85
C THR A 270 9.27 -18.70 2.56
N PRO A 271 8.68 -19.42 3.55
CA PRO A 271 7.94 -20.65 3.27
C PRO A 271 6.68 -20.47 2.42
N TYR A 272 6.22 -19.24 2.25
CA TYR A 272 4.99 -18.89 1.52
C TYR A 272 5.26 -18.23 0.17
N LYS A 273 6.49 -18.31 -0.35
CA LYS A 273 6.85 -17.76 -1.67
C LYS A 273 5.92 -18.24 -2.77
N SER A 274 5.45 -19.50 -2.70
CA SER A 274 4.49 -20.06 -3.65
C SER A 274 3.15 -19.31 -3.64
N VAL A 275 2.66 -18.88 -2.47
CA VAL A 275 1.44 -18.06 -2.37
C VAL A 275 1.64 -16.70 -3.05
N TYR A 276 2.76 -16.04 -2.76
CA TYR A 276 3.11 -14.75 -3.38
C TYR A 276 3.32 -14.87 -4.89
N ALA A 277 3.93 -15.97 -5.34
CA ALA A 277 4.14 -16.24 -6.76
C ALA A 277 2.80 -16.48 -7.48
N ALA A 278 1.94 -17.32 -6.92
CA ALA A 278 0.63 -17.61 -7.47
C ALA A 278 -0.24 -16.34 -7.57
N ASP A 279 -0.28 -15.51 -6.52
CA ASP A 279 -0.98 -14.22 -6.57
C ASP A 279 -0.35 -13.26 -7.59
N ALA A 280 0.99 -13.17 -7.63
CA ALA A 280 1.69 -12.31 -8.56
C ALA A 280 1.54 -12.74 -10.03
N MET A 281 1.25 -14.01 -10.32
CA MET A 281 0.93 -14.49 -11.66
C MET A 281 -0.34 -13.85 -12.22
N PHE A 282 -1.31 -13.51 -11.37
CA PHE A 282 -2.54 -12.86 -11.81
C PHE A 282 -2.21 -11.55 -12.57
N PRO A 283 -2.89 -11.24 -13.69
CA PRO A 283 -2.61 -10.07 -14.50
C PRO A 283 -3.20 -8.79 -13.88
N HIS A 284 -2.72 -8.42 -12.68
CA HIS A 284 -3.30 -7.37 -11.84
C HIS A 284 -3.35 -6.00 -12.52
N VAL A 285 -2.29 -5.63 -13.26
CA VAL A 285 -2.25 -4.32 -13.94
C VAL A 285 -3.24 -4.30 -15.08
N PHE A 286 -3.23 -5.35 -15.92
CA PHE A 286 -4.17 -5.48 -17.02
C PHE A 286 -5.62 -5.48 -16.52
N TYR A 287 -5.92 -6.25 -15.47
CA TYR A 287 -7.25 -6.27 -14.84
C TYR A 287 -7.68 -4.88 -14.37
N SER A 288 -6.79 -4.12 -13.72
CA SER A 288 -7.11 -2.78 -13.22
C SER A 288 -7.40 -1.78 -14.34
N GLU A 289 -6.77 -1.94 -15.50
CA GLU A 289 -6.96 -1.05 -16.65
C GLU A 289 -8.18 -1.43 -17.51
N THR A 290 -8.64 -2.66 -17.43
CA THR A 290 -9.81 -3.15 -18.20
C THR A 290 -11.08 -3.21 -17.37
N VAL A 291 -11.13 -4.08 -16.37
CA VAL A 291 -12.31 -4.34 -15.52
C VAL A 291 -12.49 -3.24 -14.47
N GLY A 292 -11.40 -2.78 -13.84
CA GLY A 292 -11.43 -1.79 -12.76
C GLY A 292 -11.92 -0.40 -13.19
N ARG A 293 -11.98 -0.13 -14.49
CA ARG A 293 -12.43 1.14 -15.09
C ARG A 293 -13.77 1.02 -15.78
N GLU A 294 -14.74 0.33 -15.22
CA GLU A 294 -16.08 0.15 -15.82
C GLU A 294 -16.76 1.44 -16.33
N LYS A 295 -16.38 2.61 -15.82
CA LYS A 295 -16.87 3.91 -16.31
C LYS A 295 -16.26 4.36 -17.65
N GLN A 296 -15.32 3.61 -18.23
CA GLN A 296 -14.60 3.99 -19.45
C GLN A 296 -14.73 2.96 -20.59
N LYS A 297 -15.84 2.25 -20.70
CA LYS A 297 -16.08 1.27 -21.80
C LYS A 297 -15.80 1.83 -23.22
N GLN A 298 -15.95 3.13 -23.43
CA GLN A 298 -15.64 3.77 -24.71
C GLN A 298 -14.14 3.95 -25.00
N VAL A 299 -13.27 3.87 -23.99
CA VAL A 299 -11.82 4.11 -24.14
C VAL A 299 -11.09 2.85 -24.61
N LEU A 300 -11.62 1.65 -24.35
CA LEU A 300 -10.94 0.38 -24.66
C LEU A 300 -10.70 0.16 -26.17
N HIS A 301 -11.51 0.76 -27.02
CA HIS A 301 -11.45 0.58 -28.49
C HIS A 301 -10.64 1.68 -29.22
N SER A 302 -10.02 2.62 -28.48
CA SER A 302 -9.15 3.59 -29.15
C SER A 302 -7.79 2.94 -29.50
N PRO A 303 -7.14 3.33 -30.62
CA PRO A 303 -5.82 2.81 -30.99
C PRO A 303 -4.76 2.95 -29.90
N SER A 304 -4.76 4.06 -29.17
CA SER A 304 -3.84 4.32 -28.06
C SER A 304 -4.08 3.39 -26.85
N SER A 305 -5.33 3.00 -26.60
CA SER A 305 -5.69 2.08 -25.56
C SER A 305 -5.31 0.64 -25.94
N LEU A 306 -5.52 0.23 -27.18
CA LEU A 306 -5.12 -1.06 -27.67
C LEU A 306 -3.58 -1.26 -27.58
N ASP A 307 -2.79 -0.27 -27.99
CA ASP A 307 -1.34 -0.30 -27.86
C ASP A 307 -0.89 -0.44 -26.39
N LEU A 308 -1.51 0.31 -25.48
CA LEU A 308 -1.24 0.18 -24.05
C LEU A 308 -1.57 -1.22 -23.53
N LEU A 309 -2.77 -1.75 -23.84
CA LEU A 309 -3.22 -3.05 -23.37
C LEU A 309 -2.36 -4.18 -23.96
N THR A 310 -1.92 -4.07 -25.21
CA THR A 310 -1.00 -5.03 -25.83
C THR A 310 0.32 -5.07 -25.06
N ARG A 311 0.92 -3.92 -24.77
CA ARG A 311 2.18 -3.85 -24.01
C ARG A 311 2.02 -4.37 -22.58
N LEU A 312 0.91 -4.08 -21.93
CA LEU A 312 0.64 -4.60 -20.59
C LEU A 312 0.47 -6.11 -20.62
N ALA A 313 -0.26 -6.65 -21.59
CA ALA A 313 -0.44 -8.08 -21.75
C ALA A 313 0.89 -8.81 -22.03
N GLU A 314 1.76 -8.25 -22.84
CA GLU A 314 3.11 -8.78 -23.04
C GLU A 314 3.93 -8.84 -21.74
N GLN A 315 3.88 -7.79 -20.93
CA GLN A 315 4.57 -7.76 -19.64
C GLN A 315 3.98 -8.77 -18.64
N GLU A 316 2.65 -8.89 -18.59
CA GLU A 316 1.97 -9.88 -17.74
C GLU A 316 2.29 -11.31 -18.18
N THR A 317 2.36 -11.57 -19.48
CA THR A 317 2.73 -12.89 -20.05
C THR A 317 4.18 -13.25 -19.69
N LYS A 318 5.13 -12.31 -19.84
CA LYS A 318 6.54 -12.52 -19.45
C LYS A 318 6.68 -12.78 -17.95
N LYS A 319 5.95 -12.02 -17.13
CA LYS A 319 5.90 -12.21 -15.68
C LYS A 319 5.33 -13.59 -15.32
N PHE A 320 4.22 -13.97 -15.94
CA PHE A 320 3.61 -15.28 -15.74
C PHE A 320 4.57 -16.43 -16.07
N ALA A 321 5.23 -16.39 -17.24
CA ALA A 321 6.18 -17.42 -17.63
C ALA A 321 7.32 -17.54 -16.61
N PHE A 322 7.92 -16.42 -16.21
CA PHE A 322 8.97 -16.38 -15.19
C PHE A 322 8.52 -17.00 -13.85
N LEU A 323 7.33 -16.64 -13.36
CA LEU A 323 6.82 -17.13 -12.08
C LEU A 323 6.40 -18.61 -12.15
N SER A 324 5.92 -19.07 -13.31
CA SER A 324 5.59 -20.48 -13.52
C SER A 324 6.83 -21.37 -13.42
N ASP A 325 7.96 -20.93 -13.97
CA ASP A 325 9.22 -21.67 -13.88
C ASP A 325 9.76 -21.63 -12.43
N PHE A 326 9.67 -20.49 -11.78
CA PHE A 326 10.03 -20.34 -10.37
C PHE A 326 9.21 -21.28 -9.46
N PHE A 327 7.91 -21.39 -9.70
CA PHE A 327 7.03 -22.24 -8.89
C PHE A 327 7.36 -23.74 -9.08
N LYS A 328 7.69 -24.17 -10.32
CA LYS A 328 8.08 -25.56 -10.62
C LYS A 328 9.41 -25.98 -9.98
N SER A 329 10.29 -25.04 -9.72
CA SER A 329 11.61 -25.29 -9.13
C SER A 329 11.59 -25.38 -7.60
N GLU A 330 10.55 -24.90 -6.93
CA GLU A 330 10.41 -24.95 -5.46
C GLU A 330 9.40 -26.05 -4.99
N GLY A 331 8.69 -26.73 -5.87
CA GLY A 331 7.80 -27.87 -5.60
C GLY A 331 8.42 -29.19 -5.97
#